data_6fdb08ff4872ca63c94036cdb08e1dc7
#
_entry.id   6fdb08ff4872ca63c94036cdb08e1dc7
#
_cell.length_a   1.000
_cell.length_b   1.000
_cell.length_c   1.000
_cell.angle_alpha   90.00
_cell.angle_beta   90.00
_cell.angle_gamma   90.00
#
_symmetry.space_group_name_H-M   'P 1'
#
loop_
_entity.id
_entity.type
_entity.pdbx_description
1 polymer ?
#
loop_
_entity_poly.entity_id
_entity_poly.type
_entity_poly.pdbx_seq_one_letter_code
_entity_poly.pdbx_strand_id
1 'polypeptide(L)' 'MRNEMVGAVVRRALEHPEFRTSLLENPEVALRNHGFALESEDMNEIQRIRRSLETKSEQDVEQQLVTIAEEYGIEPTSR' A
#
# COMPACT_ATOMS: atom_id res chain seq x y z
N MET A 1 -2.57 17.74 1.83
CA MET A 1 -1.89 17.23 3.01
C MET A 1 -1.64 15.75 2.86
N ARG A 2 -0.48 15.31 3.26
CA ARG A 2 -0.17 13.91 3.11
C ARG A 2 -0.88 13.06 4.13
N ASN A 3 -1.23 11.88 3.73
CA ASN A 3 -1.88 10.93 4.62
C ASN A 3 -0.83 9.94 5.13
N GLU A 4 -0.43 10.13 6.37
CA GLU A 4 0.62 9.31 6.94
C GLU A 4 0.19 7.86 7.10
N MET A 5 -1.09 7.62 7.35
CA MET A 5 -1.57 6.26 7.51
C MET A 5 -1.49 5.50 6.19
N VAL A 6 -1.91 6.14 5.11
CA VAL A 6 -1.82 5.50 3.79
C VAL A 6 -0.35 5.25 3.45
N GLY A 7 0.51 6.21 3.75
CA GLY A 7 1.93 6.03 3.52
C GLY A 7 2.48 4.84 4.28
N ALA A 8 2.05 4.67 5.54
CA ALA A 8 2.51 3.55 6.34
C ALA A 8 2.07 2.21 5.73
N VAL A 9 0.86 2.17 5.19
CA VAL A 9 0.38 0.97 4.53
C VAL A 9 1.23 0.65 3.30
N VAL A 10 1.53 1.66 2.50
CA VAL A 10 2.36 1.47 1.31
C VAL A 10 3.74 0.96 1.71
N ARG A 11 4.31 1.54 2.74
CA ARG A 11 5.62 1.10 3.21
C ARG A 11 5.59 -0.35 3.66
N ARG A 12 4.56 -0.73 4.41
CA ARG A 12 4.42 -2.11 4.86
C ARG A 12 4.32 -3.06 3.66
N ALA A 13 3.59 -2.67 2.64
CA ALA A 13 3.46 -3.48 1.45
C ALA A 13 4.79 -3.65 0.73
N LEU A 14 5.63 -2.63 0.77
CA LEU A 14 6.95 -2.74 0.17
C LEU A 14 7.85 -3.69 0.94
N GLU A 15 7.77 -3.64 2.27
CA GLU A 15 8.67 -4.43 3.11
C GLU A 15 8.24 -5.88 3.27
N HIS A 16 6.94 -6.15 3.10
CA HIS A 16 6.41 -7.48 3.40
C HIS A 16 5.59 -7.99 2.22
N PRO A 17 6.16 -8.88 1.41
CA PRO A 17 5.45 -9.39 0.23
C PRO A 17 4.12 -10.07 0.55
N GLU A 18 4.04 -10.76 1.68
CA GLU A 18 2.79 -11.43 2.04
C GLU A 18 1.69 -10.41 2.36
N PHE A 19 2.07 -9.29 2.99
CA PHE A 19 1.09 -8.23 3.22
C PHE A 19 0.64 -7.62 1.90
N ARG A 20 1.57 -7.43 0.98
CA ARG A 20 1.26 -6.89 -0.34
C ARG A 20 0.23 -7.77 -1.05
N THR A 21 0.45 -9.08 -1.04
CA THR A 21 -0.49 -10.01 -1.66
C THR A 21 -1.85 -9.94 -1.00
N SER A 22 -1.88 -9.95 0.34
CA SER A 22 -3.14 -9.86 1.06
C SER A 22 -3.87 -8.56 0.78
N LEU A 23 -3.11 -7.48 0.70
CA LEU A 23 -3.69 -6.16 0.44
C LEU A 23 -4.37 -6.12 -0.93
N LEU A 24 -3.76 -6.76 -1.91
CA LEU A 24 -4.33 -6.79 -3.24
C LEU A 24 -5.56 -7.70 -3.32
N GLU A 25 -5.57 -8.77 -2.54
CA GLU A 25 -6.69 -9.69 -2.54
C GLU A 25 -7.87 -9.18 -1.75
N ASN A 26 -7.60 -8.66 -0.54
CA ASN A 26 -8.67 -8.17 0.31
C ASN A 26 -8.09 -7.12 1.24
N PRO A 27 -8.14 -5.84 0.83
CA PRO A 27 -7.49 -4.79 1.60
C PRO A 27 -8.06 -4.62 3.00
N GLU A 28 -9.37 -4.79 3.17
CA GLU A 28 -9.97 -4.61 4.49
C GLU A 28 -9.43 -5.61 5.50
N VAL A 29 -9.36 -6.87 5.09
CA VAL A 29 -8.89 -7.92 5.98
C VAL A 29 -7.39 -7.74 6.25
N ALA A 30 -6.63 -7.44 5.20
CA ALA A 30 -5.19 -7.27 5.36
C ALA A 30 -4.88 -6.14 6.33
N LEU A 31 -5.57 -5.03 6.20
CA LEU A 31 -5.33 -3.89 7.07
C LEU A 31 -5.71 -4.20 8.51
N ARG A 32 -6.84 -4.86 8.70
CA ARG A 32 -7.26 -5.23 10.04
C ARG A 32 -6.28 -6.18 10.70
N ASN A 33 -5.81 -7.17 9.95
CA ASN A 33 -4.90 -8.16 10.49
C ASN A 33 -3.56 -7.56 10.87
N HIS A 34 -3.18 -6.47 10.24
CA HIS A 34 -1.91 -5.82 10.54
C HIS A 34 -2.08 -4.60 11.45
N GLY A 35 -3.26 -4.42 12.01
CA GLY A 35 -3.47 -3.40 13.02
C GLY A 35 -3.69 -2.00 12.47
N PHE A 36 -3.99 -1.87 11.21
CA PHE A 36 -4.30 -0.56 10.63
C PHE A 36 -5.78 -0.27 10.76
N ALA A 37 -6.10 0.88 11.31
CA ALA A 37 -7.49 1.34 11.43
C ALA A 37 -7.65 2.57 10.54
N LEU A 38 -8.22 2.39 9.37
CA LEU A 38 -8.35 3.46 8.41
C LEU A 38 -9.77 4.01 8.39
N GLU A 39 -9.86 5.30 8.16
CA GLU A 39 -11.15 5.95 7.93
C GLU A 39 -11.56 5.77 6.48
N SER A 40 -12.82 6.17 6.19
CA SER A 40 -13.38 5.97 4.86
C SER A 40 -12.51 6.58 3.77
N GLU A 41 -12.05 7.79 3.99
CA GLU A 41 -11.22 8.47 2.99
C GLU A 41 -9.92 7.72 2.74
N ASP A 42 -9.32 7.24 3.81
CA ASP A 42 -8.07 6.49 3.68
C ASP A 42 -8.30 5.18 2.96
N MET A 43 -9.41 4.51 3.30
CA MET A 43 -9.74 3.27 2.63
C MET A 43 -9.99 3.49 1.15
N ASN A 44 -10.64 4.59 0.79
CA ASN A 44 -10.86 4.92 -0.62
C ASN A 44 -9.53 5.10 -1.34
N GLU A 45 -8.57 5.73 -0.69
CA GLU A 45 -7.26 5.90 -1.30
C GLU A 45 -6.56 4.57 -1.48
N ILE A 46 -6.65 3.69 -0.49
CA ILE A 46 -6.07 2.36 -0.60
C ILE A 46 -6.73 1.59 -1.74
N GLN A 47 -8.04 1.69 -1.87
CA GLN A 47 -8.73 1.02 -2.96
C GLN A 47 -8.29 1.55 -4.32
N ARG A 48 -8.05 2.85 -4.41
CA ARG A 48 -7.57 3.43 -5.66
C ARG A 48 -6.17 2.90 -5.99
N ILE A 49 -5.31 2.85 -5.00
CA ILE A 49 -3.97 2.30 -5.20
C ILE A 49 -4.05 0.85 -5.64
N ARG A 50 -4.90 0.07 -4.97
CA ARG A 50 -5.08 -1.33 -5.29
C ARG A 50 -5.52 -1.51 -6.74
N ARG A 51 -6.47 -0.69 -7.20
CA ARG A 51 -6.94 -0.80 -8.57
C ARG A 51 -5.84 -0.51 -9.57
N SER A 52 -4.98 0.44 -9.26
CA SER A 52 -3.90 0.77 -10.17
C SER A 52 -2.86 -0.35 -10.27
N LEU A 53 -2.88 -1.28 -9.33
CA LEU A 53 -1.91 -2.38 -9.32
C LEU A 53 -2.48 -3.68 -9.84
N GLU A 54 -3.79 -3.76 -10.04
CA GLU A 54 -4.44 -5.05 -10.33
C GLU A 54 -3.93 -5.72 -11.58
N THR A 55 -3.59 -4.95 -12.60
CA THR A 55 -3.21 -5.52 -13.89
C THR A 55 -1.70 -5.57 -14.08
N LYS A 56 -0.95 -5.29 -13.03
CA LYS A 56 0.50 -5.22 -13.16
C LYS A 56 1.15 -6.52 -12.72
N SER A 57 2.30 -6.82 -13.31
CA SER A 57 3.11 -7.93 -12.86
C SER A 57 3.67 -7.63 -11.48
N GLU A 58 4.20 -8.65 -10.84
CA GLU A 58 4.75 -8.48 -9.50
C GLU A 58 5.86 -7.45 -9.47
N GLN A 59 6.73 -7.48 -10.46
CA GLN A 59 7.79 -6.48 -10.55
C GLN A 59 7.24 -5.07 -10.71
N ASP A 60 6.22 -4.93 -11.55
CA ASP A 60 5.64 -3.62 -11.79
C ASP A 60 4.90 -3.12 -10.55
N VAL A 61 4.29 -4.03 -9.79
CA VAL A 61 3.64 -3.65 -8.55
C VAL A 61 4.67 -3.05 -7.59
N GLU A 62 5.81 -3.69 -7.46
CA GLU A 62 6.85 -3.19 -6.57
C GLU A 62 7.33 -1.82 -7.00
N GLN A 63 7.56 -1.64 -8.30
CA GLN A 63 7.99 -0.34 -8.81
C GLN A 63 6.94 0.73 -8.56
N GLN A 64 5.69 0.40 -8.77
CA GLN A 64 4.61 1.35 -8.56
C GLN A 64 4.50 1.74 -7.10
N LEU A 65 4.68 0.77 -6.20
CA LEU A 65 4.63 1.06 -4.78
C LEU A 65 5.76 1.99 -4.36
N VAL A 66 6.95 1.81 -4.94
CA VAL A 66 8.06 2.72 -4.65
C VAL A 66 7.69 4.14 -5.08
N THR A 67 7.12 4.28 -6.26
CA THR A 67 6.70 5.59 -6.74
C THR A 67 5.66 6.21 -5.81
N ILE A 68 4.68 5.42 -5.39
CA ILE A 68 3.65 5.92 -4.49
C ILE A 68 4.25 6.32 -3.15
N ALA A 69 5.18 5.51 -2.64
CA ALA A 69 5.83 5.84 -1.38
C ALA A 69 6.56 7.18 -1.46
N GLU A 70 7.21 7.42 -2.59
CA GLU A 70 7.89 8.69 -2.79
C GLU A 70 6.91 9.85 -2.79
N GLU A 71 5.75 9.65 -3.38
CA GLU A 71 4.71 10.68 -3.40
C GLU A 71 4.23 11.01 -2.00
N TYR A 72 4.25 10.04 -1.10
CA TYR A 72 3.83 10.25 0.28
C TYR A 72 4.98 10.67 1.18
N GLY A 73 6.16 10.89 0.61
CA GLY A 73 7.30 11.34 1.37
C GLY A 73 7.96 10.26 2.21
N ILE A 74 7.74 9.02 1.85
CA ILE A 74 8.32 7.89 2.57
C ILE A 74 9.51 7.37 1.78
N GLU A 75 10.63 7.22 2.45
CA GLU A 75 11.79 6.64 1.79
C GLU A 75 11.57 5.16 1.61
N PRO A 76 11.68 4.66 0.37
CA PRO A 76 11.63 3.22 0.18
C PRO A 76 12.79 2.59 0.91
N THR A 77 12.58 1.40 1.40
CA THR A 77 13.60 0.68 2.13
C THR A 77 14.75 0.38 1.22
N SER A 78 15.89 0.79 1.63
CA SER A 78 17.03 0.47 0.85
C SER A 78 17.73 -0.71 1.35
N ARG A 79 17.92 -1.07 1.27
CA ARG A 79 18.63 -1.80 1.74
C ARG A 79 19.22 -1.93 2.24
#